data_10bc319db950f2f714b7d0ad8f154266
#
_entry.id   10bc319db950f2f714b7d0ad8f154266
#
_cell.length_a   1.000
_cell.length_b   1.000
_cell.length_c   1.000
_cell.angle_alpha   90.00
_cell.angle_beta   90.00
_cell.angle_gamma   90.00
#
_symmetry.space_group_name_H-M   'P 1'
#
loop_
_entity.id
_entity.type
_entity.pdbx_description
1 polymer ?
#
loop_
_entity_poly.entity_id
_entity_poly.type
_entity_poly.pdbx_seq_one_letter_code
_entity_poly.pdbx_strand_id
1 'polypeptide(L)'
;MSPRRVTALVSLFSLSSIFVACSSDKSEKTDLTAELCPAKLTIQTDWFPELEHGGTYQLIGPSGTADKNSVSYSGPVQQQYAVGGLQEVEILTKNFDKQNSSVLVDAQADMAYIGIADLIKDSAALPLIAIAKTLDQDPQMLMWDPTQFTIKTPTDIAASGASFVHFPGLSYIDFMIDKGYLRPEQSDPSYNGSDATWVSKGGSILQQGFATNEIYKYENDILWKDGAPADVSFFTVSELGFDNYPATITMLKSRATELDACLKLLVPKMQQAWVDFYDNPTPITDRMIEINEEYDGFWSLSTELNLAGLQLLEEKNIGANSPDGTYCSFDETKIQDLYDILQPIYVSQGVEITDDVSSVYTNEYCQGAPGR
;
A
#
# COMPACT_ATOMS: atom_id res chain seq x y z
N MET A 1 6.43 19.75 103.55
CA MET A 1 5.90 18.68 102.71
C MET A 1 6.08 19.10 101.28
N SER A 2 7.01 18.51 100.58
CA SER A 2 7.52 18.96 99.29
C SER A 2 6.74 18.31 98.13
N PRO A 3 6.43 19.03 97.09
CA PRO A 3 5.87 18.43 95.83
C PRO A 3 7.01 18.04 94.85
N ARG A 4 6.92 16.82 94.40
CA ARG A 4 7.81 16.25 93.41
C ARG A 4 7.51 16.86 92.03
N ARG A 5 8.56 17.33 91.38
CA ARG A 5 8.54 17.75 89.93
C ARG A 5 8.59 16.51 89.07
N VAL A 6 7.67 16.41 88.12
CA VAL A 6 7.70 15.42 87.09
C VAL A 6 8.25 16.10 85.78
N THR A 7 9.35 15.56 85.25
CA THR A 7 10.00 16.01 84.04
C THR A 7 9.43 15.23 82.90
N ALA A 8 8.80 15.91 81.99
CA ALA A 8 8.30 15.29 80.72
C ALA A 8 9.40 15.30 79.64
N LEU A 9 9.77 14.11 79.16
CA LEU A 9 10.61 13.95 78.00
C LEU A 9 9.74 14.15 76.74
N VAL A 10 10.14 15.10 75.94
CA VAL A 10 9.57 15.28 74.60
C VAL A 10 10.42 14.49 73.59
N SER A 11 9.85 13.41 73.07
CA SER A 11 10.44 12.65 71.93
C SER A 11 10.08 13.31 70.64
N LEU A 12 11.09 13.81 69.94
CA LEU A 12 10.93 14.27 68.52
C LEU A 12 10.84 13.02 67.62
N PHE A 13 9.68 12.82 67.04
CA PHE A 13 9.51 11.91 65.87
C PHE A 13 9.82 12.69 64.59
N SER A 14 10.93 12.35 63.93
CA SER A 14 11.26 12.78 62.57
C SER A 14 10.37 12.03 61.61
N LEU A 15 9.41 12.69 61.00
CA LEU A 15 8.69 12.17 59.83
C LEU A 15 9.59 12.31 58.58
N SER A 16 10.14 11.19 58.14
CA SER A 16 10.76 11.08 56.81
C SER A 16 9.63 11.01 55.74
N SER A 17 9.39 12.10 55.02
CA SER A 17 8.48 12.12 53.88
C SER A 17 9.14 11.40 52.73
N ILE A 18 8.64 10.20 52.41
CA ILE A 18 8.98 9.48 51.20
C ILE A 18 8.23 10.19 50.06
N PHE A 19 8.96 10.96 49.25
CA PHE A 19 8.45 11.42 47.94
C PHE A 19 8.40 10.23 46.99
N VAL A 20 7.21 9.67 46.80
CA VAL A 20 6.93 8.83 45.65
C VAL A 20 6.88 9.75 44.44
N ALA A 21 7.92 9.73 43.62
CA ALA A 21 7.91 10.34 42.29
C ALA A 21 6.96 9.50 41.42
N CYS A 22 5.71 9.95 41.28
CA CYS A 22 4.88 9.52 40.15
C CYS A 22 5.55 10.03 38.89
N SER A 23 6.18 9.14 38.10
CA SER A 23 6.45 9.41 36.71
C SER A 23 5.10 9.51 36.03
N SER A 24 4.66 10.73 35.79
CA SER A 24 3.55 10.97 34.86
C SER A 24 4.07 10.65 33.47
N ASP A 25 3.68 9.52 32.92
CA ASP A 25 3.63 9.33 31.47
C ASP A 25 2.82 10.51 30.91
N LYS A 26 3.53 11.48 30.36
CA LYS A 26 2.93 12.45 29.48
C LYS A 26 2.62 11.73 28.17
N SER A 27 1.44 11.11 28.07
CA SER A 27 0.84 10.96 26.77
C SER A 27 0.64 12.40 26.28
N GLU A 28 1.41 12.84 25.31
CA GLU A 28 1.14 14.08 24.61
C GLU A 28 -0.27 13.96 24.04
N LYS A 29 -1.21 14.67 24.64
CA LYS A 29 -2.52 14.88 24.03
C LYS A 29 -2.25 15.65 22.76
N THR A 30 -2.38 15.00 21.61
CA THR A 30 -2.38 15.67 20.29
C THR A 30 -3.38 16.81 20.38
N ASP A 31 -2.92 18.03 20.18
CA ASP A 31 -3.78 19.21 20.17
C ASP A 31 -4.56 19.22 18.85
N LEU A 32 -5.76 18.66 18.87
CA LEU A 32 -6.65 18.59 17.71
C LEU A 32 -7.16 19.97 17.27
N THR A 33 -6.87 21.03 18.03
CA THR A 33 -7.30 22.40 17.71
C THR A 33 -6.27 23.17 16.87
N ALA A 34 -5.02 22.68 16.77
CA ALA A 34 -4.02 23.29 15.89
C ALA A 34 -4.34 22.95 14.42
N GLU A 35 -4.43 23.95 13.57
CA GLU A 35 -4.63 23.78 12.12
C GLU A 35 -3.31 23.40 11.44
N LEU A 36 -2.79 22.20 11.72
CA LEU A 36 -1.54 21.70 11.17
C LEU A 36 -1.72 21.03 9.81
N CYS A 37 -2.91 20.45 9.59
CA CYS A 37 -3.26 19.75 8.36
C CYS A 37 -4.28 20.56 7.53
N PRO A 38 -4.36 20.34 6.21
CA PRO A 38 -5.42 20.90 5.39
C PRO A 38 -6.78 20.37 5.87
N ALA A 39 -7.85 21.14 5.68
CA ALA A 39 -9.20 20.72 6.06
C ALA A 39 -9.66 19.48 5.27
N LYS A 40 -9.18 19.32 4.06
CA LYS A 40 -9.44 18.17 3.19
C LYS A 40 -8.11 17.61 2.66
N LEU A 41 -7.98 16.29 2.66
CA LEU A 41 -6.88 15.55 2.07
C LEU A 41 -7.41 14.70 0.91
N THR A 42 -6.76 14.77 -0.25
CA THR A 42 -7.14 13.99 -1.42
C THR A 42 -6.06 12.95 -1.73
N ILE A 43 -6.47 11.67 -1.84
CA ILE A 43 -5.59 10.51 -2.07
C ILE A 43 -6.03 9.81 -3.36
N GLN A 44 -5.13 9.69 -4.33
CA GLN A 44 -5.35 8.95 -5.57
C GLN A 44 -4.90 7.50 -5.41
N THR A 45 -5.81 6.53 -5.60
CA THR A 45 -5.43 5.10 -5.68
C THR A 45 -4.94 4.73 -7.08
N ASP A 46 -4.34 3.57 -7.21
CA ASP A 46 -3.83 3.04 -8.48
C ASP A 46 -4.80 2.08 -9.17
N TRP A 47 -5.91 1.74 -8.50
CA TRP A 47 -7.01 0.94 -9.04
C TRP A 47 -8.36 1.33 -8.44
N PHE A 48 -9.40 0.55 -8.74
CA PHE A 48 -10.71 0.61 -8.11
C PHE A 48 -10.61 0.21 -6.63
N PRO A 49 -11.67 0.45 -5.81
CA PRO A 49 -11.70 -0.05 -4.44
C PRO A 49 -11.43 -1.54 -4.37
N GLU A 50 -10.39 -1.92 -3.63
CA GLU A 50 -9.95 -3.31 -3.41
C GLU A 50 -9.15 -3.45 -2.12
N LEU A 51 -8.78 -4.68 -1.71
CA LEU A 51 -8.13 -4.97 -0.44
C LEU A 51 -6.84 -4.18 -0.23
N GLU A 52 -6.08 -3.98 -1.29
CA GLU A 52 -4.82 -3.24 -1.33
C GLU A 52 -4.96 -1.75 -1.01
N HIS A 53 -6.20 -1.27 -0.89
CA HIS A 53 -6.52 0.10 -0.46
C HIS A 53 -7.22 0.15 0.91
N GLY A 54 -7.44 -1.00 1.56
CA GLY A 54 -8.30 -1.14 2.73
C GLY A 54 -8.04 -0.14 3.85
N GLY A 55 -6.78 0.05 4.24
CA GLY A 55 -6.42 1.00 5.29
C GLY A 55 -6.69 2.46 4.92
N THR A 56 -6.62 2.80 3.62
CA THR A 56 -6.98 4.16 3.17
C THR A 56 -8.49 4.39 3.25
N TYR A 57 -9.32 3.43 2.84
CA TYR A 57 -10.76 3.49 3.02
C TYR A 57 -11.17 3.47 4.49
N GLN A 58 -10.41 2.78 5.35
CA GLN A 58 -10.62 2.76 6.79
C GLN A 58 -10.52 4.16 7.43
N LEU A 59 -9.79 5.11 6.84
CA LEU A 59 -9.72 6.49 7.35
C LEU A 59 -11.11 7.15 7.40
N ILE A 60 -11.97 6.87 6.42
CA ILE A 60 -13.33 7.38 6.30
C ILE A 60 -14.31 6.41 6.97
N GLY A 61 -14.07 5.11 6.87
CA GLY A 61 -14.98 4.07 7.30
C GLY A 61 -16.16 3.88 6.35
N PRO A 62 -17.16 3.05 6.73
CA PRO A 62 -18.27 2.69 5.83
C PRO A 62 -19.31 3.79 5.61
N SER A 63 -19.23 4.91 6.33
CA SER A 63 -20.24 5.98 6.29
C SER A 63 -19.96 7.09 5.26
N GLY A 64 -18.88 6.97 4.49
CA GLY A 64 -18.58 7.91 3.41
C GLY A 64 -19.55 7.80 2.22
N THR A 65 -19.42 8.75 1.31
CA THR A 65 -20.27 8.87 0.11
C THR A 65 -19.45 8.57 -1.14
N ALA A 66 -19.93 7.65 -1.97
CA ALA A 66 -19.40 7.42 -3.31
C ALA A 66 -20.03 8.40 -4.31
N ASP A 67 -19.21 8.92 -5.21
CA ASP A 67 -19.65 9.74 -6.36
C ASP A 67 -19.24 9.06 -7.66
N LYS A 68 -20.23 8.57 -8.40
CA LYS A 68 -20.06 7.92 -9.70
C LYS A 68 -19.43 8.84 -10.75
N ASN A 69 -19.68 10.15 -10.70
CA ASN A 69 -19.23 11.06 -11.75
C ASN A 69 -17.73 11.37 -11.62
N SER A 70 -17.25 11.54 -10.41
CA SER A 70 -15.82 11.73 -10.11
C SER A 70 -15.09 10.42 -9.82
N VAL A 71 -15.82 9.30 -9.73
CA VAL A 71 -15.32 7.99 -9.33
C VAL A 71 -14.49 8.11 -8.04
N SER A 72 -15.12 8.72 -7.02
CA SER A 72 -14.46 9.03 -5.76
C SER A 72 -15.29 8.58 -4.56
N TYR A 73 -14.62 8.38 -3.43
CA TYR A 73 -15.21 8.11 -2.13
C TYR A 73 -14.75 9.15 -1.12
N SER A 74 -15.67 9.85 -0.49
CA SER A 74 -15.30 10.93 0.44
C SER A 74 -16.16 10.92 1.71
N GLY A 75 -15.59 11.48 2.77
CA GLY A 75 -16.29 11.62 4.05
C GLY A 75 -15.41 12.20 5.15
N PRO A 76 -16.02 12.46 6.32
CA PRO A 76 -15.24 12.91 7.47
C PRO A 76 -14.25 11.84 7.89
N VAL A 77 -13.02 12.27 8.26
CA VAL A 77 -12.04 11.36 8.86
C VAL A 77 -12.60 10.82 10.18
N GLN A 78 -12.47 9.51 10.41
CA GLN A 78 -12.92 8.90 11.66
C GLN A 78 -12.15 9.49 12.86
N GLN A 79 -12.83 9.67 13.99
CA GLN A 79 -12.29 10.38 15.15
C GLN A 79 -10.98 9.80 15.68
N GLN A 80 -10.78 8.47 15.60
CA GLN A 80 -9.55 7.82 16.06
C GLN A 80 -8.33 8.11 15.18
N TYR A 81 -8.56 8.54 13.94
CA TYR A 81 -7.51 8.94 12.99
C TYR A 81 -7.40 10.46 12.82
N ALA A 82 -8.27 11.22 13.49
CA ALA A 82 -8.29 12.67 13.39
C ALA A 82 -6.96 13.29 13.86
N VAL A 83 -6.47 14.26 13.08
CA VAL A 83 -5.31 15.10 13.39
C VAL A 83 -5.71 16.56 13.19
N GLY A 84 -4.99 17.47 13.85
CA GLY A 84 -5.36 18.88 13.88
C GLY A 84 -5.58 19.50 12.50
N GLY A 85 -6.77 20.02 12.26
CA GLY A 85 -7.19 20.66 11.01
C GLY A 85 -7.89 19.74 10.01
N LEU A 86 -7.52 18.47 9.91
CA LEU A 86 -8.10 17.52 8.95
C LEU A 86 -9.55 17.19 9.30
N GLN A 87 -10.49 17.46 8.40
CA GLN A 87 -11.91 17.21 8.57
C GLN A 87 -12.44 16.16 7.61
N GLU A 88 -11.92 16.12 6.38
CA GLU A 88 -12.40 15.27 5.29
C GLU A 88 -11.25 14.58 4.57
N VAL A 89 -11.48 13.34 4.17
CA VAL A 89 -10.64 12.62 3.22
C VAL A 89 -11.46 12.33 1.97
N GLU A 90 -10.83 12.52 0.81
CA GLU A 90 -11.37 12.10 -0.48
C GLU A 90 -10.41 11.12 -1.13
N ILE A 91 -10.94 9.99 -1.56
CA ILE A 91 -10.20 8.95 -2.26
C ILE A 91 -10.65 8.97 -3.72
N LEU A 92 -9.72 9.29 -4.61
CA LEU A 92 -9.94 9.25 -6.05
C LEU A 92 -9.54 7.87 -6.56
N THR A 93 -10.43 7.25 -7.30
CA THR A 93 -10.14 6.00 -7.99
C THR A 93 -9.21 6.24 -9.19
N LYS A 94 -8.45 5.22 -9.59
CA LYS A 94 -7.53 5.25 -10.73
C LYS A 94 -8.08 6.05 -11.93
N ASN A 95 -7.33 7.04 -12.35
CA ASN A 95 -7.57 7.73 -13.61
C ASN A 95 -6.79 7.01 -14.72
N PHE A 96 -7.50 6.33 -15.63
CA PHE A 96 -6.85 5.58 -16.73
C PHE A 96 -6.24 6.48 -17.81
N ASP A 97 -6.61 7.77 -17.84
CA ASP A 97 -6.07 8.74 -18.79
C ASP A 97 -4.76 9.38 -18.30
N LYS A 98 -4.41 9.18 -17.02
CA LYS A 98 -3.23 9.79 -16.39
C LYS A 98 -2.47 8.80 -15.49
N GLN A 99 -1.15 8.94 -15.46
CA GLN A 99 -0.32 8.30 -14.44
C GLN A 99 -0.53 9.00 -13.09
N ASN A 100 -0.43 8.25 -12.00
CA ASN A 100 -0.58 8.81 -10.65
C ASN A 100 0.49 9.88 -10.35
N SER A 101 1.69 9.75 -10.90
CA SER A 101 2.74 10.78 -10.83
C SER A 101 2.29 12.11 -11.46
N SER A 102 1.59 12.05 -12.60
CA SER A 102 1.03 13.25 -13.27
C SER A 102 -0.10 13.89 -12.45
N VAL A 103 -0.92 13.08 -11.76
CA VAL A 103 -1.98 13.57 -10.87
C VAL A 103 -1.39 14.42 -9.74
N LEU A 104 -0.25 13.98 -9.16
CA LEU A 104 0.47 14.75 -8.13
C LEU A 104 1.09 16.03 -8.69
N VAL A 105 1.76 15.96 -9.85
CA VAL A 105 2.39 17.14 -10.49
C VAL A 105 1.35 18.20 -10.87
N ASP A 106 0.17 17.78 -11.32
CA ASP A 106 -0.95 18.65 -11.66
C ASP A 106 -1.72 19.16 -10.42
N ALA A 107 -1.28 18.79 -9.21
CA ALA A 107 -1.92 19.13 -7.93
C ALA A 107 -3.41 18.72 -7.85
N GLN A 108 -3.78 17.61 -8.47
CA GLN A 108 -5.14 17.05 -8.43
C GLN A 108 -5.36 16.17 -7.20
N ALA A 109 -4.27 15.68 -6.57
CA ALA A 109 -4.30 15.00 -5.29
C ALA A 109 -3.09 15.44 -4.45
N ASP A 110 -3.22 15.34 -3.12
CA ASP A 110 -2.11 15.56 -2.18
C ASP A 110 -1.18 14.37 -2.12
N MET A 111 -1.75 13.16 -2.22
CA MET A 111 -1.06 11.88 -2.12
C MET A 111 -1.53 10.96 -3.25
N ALA A 112 -0.68 10.04 -3.66
CA ALA A 112 -1.04 9.01 -4.62
C ALA A 112 -0.29 7.69 -4.33
N TYR A 113 -0.89 6.60 -4.76
CA TYR A 113 -0.28 5.27 -4.75
C TYR A 113 0.70 5.14 -5.92
N ILE A 114 1.98 5.00 -5.62
CA ILE A 114 3.05 4.80 -6.63
C ILE A 114 4.07 3.80 -6.08
N GLY A 115 4.49 2.85 -6.90
CA GLY A 115 5.50 1.87 -6.51
C GLY A 115 6.92 2.47 -6.45
N ILE A 116 7.78 1.91 -5.60
CA ILE A 116 9.18 2.35 -5.48
C ILE A 116 9.93 2.19 -6.82
N ALA A 117 9.68 1.12 -7.57
CA ALA A 117 10.29 0.92 -8.89
C ALA A 117 9.98 2.06 -9.88
N ASP A 118 8.74 2.57 -9.86
CA ASP A 118 8.32 3.69 -10.69
C ASP A 118 8.94 5.01 -10.19
N LEU A 119 9.06 5.18 -8.87
CA LEU A 119 9.74 6.34 -8.30
C LEU A 119 11.22 6.36 -8.66
N ILE A 120 11.90 5.21 -8.68
CA ILE A 120 13.29 5.10 -9.16
C ILE A 120 13.38 5.51 -10.63
N LYS A 121 12.48 4.97 -11.48
CA LYS A 121 12.43 5.28 -12.92
C LYS A 121 12.24 6.76 -13.19
N ASP A 122 11.35 7.41 -12.46
CA ASP A 122 10.99 8.80 -12.67
C ASP A 122 11.86 9.80 -11.86
N SER A 123 12.81 9.30 -11.08
CA SER A 123 13.53 10.07 -10.04
C SER A 123 14.30 11.28 -10.53
N ALA A 124 14.86 11.25 -11.75
CA ALA A 124 15.54 12.40 -12.33
C ALA A 124 14.57 13.45 -12.90
N ALA A 125 13.37 13.04 -13.31
CA ALA A 125 12.39 13.89 -13.95
C ALA A 125 11.37 14.50 -12.98
N LEU A 126 10.99 13.78 -11.93
CA LEU A 126 9.88 14.14 -11.03
C LEU A 126 10.33 14.25 -9.57
N PRO A 127 10.01 15.36 -8.88
CA PRO A 127 10.38 15.57 -7.48
C PRO A 127 9.39 14.89 -6.52
N LEU A 128 9.25 13.56 -6.63
CA LEU A 128 8.37 12.75 -5.82
C LEU A 128 9.11 12.10 -4.65
N ILE A 129 8.38 11.77 -3.58
CA ILE A 129 8.89 11.07 -2.40
C ILE A 129 7.82 10.16 -1.80
N ALA A 130 8.16 8.89 -1.58
CA ALA A 130 7.34 7.96 -0.81
C ALA A 130 7.51 8.23 0.69
N ILE A 131 6.41 8.33 1.42
CA ILE A 131 6.38 8.69 2.85
C ILE A 131 5.90 7.55 3.76
N ALA A 132 5.29 6.52 3.19
CA ALA A 132 4.88 5.30 3.89
C ALA A 132 4.61 4.18 2.88
N LYS A 133 4.88 2.94 3.27
CA LYS A 133 4.40 1.78 2.51
C LYS A 133 2.96 1.44 2.87
N THR A 134 2.26 0.74 1.99
CA THR A 134 0.94 0.16 2.24
C THR A 134 0.97 -1.37 2.16
N LEU A 135 1.87 -1.93 1.36
CA LEU A 135 2.13 -3.36 1.24
C LEU A 135 3.61 -3.63 1.36
N ASP A 136 3.98 -4.78 1.95
CA ASP A 136 5.37 -5.18 2.09
C ASP A 136 5.89 -5.99 0.90
N GLN A 137 5.06 -6.88 0.36
CA GLN A 137 5.37 -7.67 -0.83
C GLN A 137 4.44 -7.28 -1.98
N ASP A 138 4.92 -7.49 -3.20
CA ASP A 138 4.16 -7.16 -4.40
C ASP A 138 3.21 -8.31 -4.77
N PRO A 139 1.87 -8.10 -4.73
CA PRO A 139 0.88 -9.10 -5.14
C PRO A 139 0.76 -9.23 -6.65
N GLN A 140 1.39 -8.37 -7.44
CA GLN A 140 1.40 -8.54 -8.89
C GLN A 140 1.97 -9.91 -9.26
N MET A 141 1.40 -10.51 -10.28
CA MET A 141 1.73 -11.86 -10.69
C MET A 141 1.73 -12.03 -12.20
N LEU A 142 2.36 -13.13 -12.61
CA LEU A 142 2.20 -13.73 -13.92
C LEU A 142 1.49 -15.07 -13.72
N MET A 143 0.32 -15.26 -14.34
CA MET A 143 -0.47 -16.50 -14.24
C MET A 143 -0.56 -17.24 -15.57
N TRP A 144 -0.84 -18.54 -15.50
CA TRP A 144 -0.98 -19.44 -16.65
C TRP A 144 -1.93 -20.61 -16.38
N ASP A 145 -2.43 -21.23 -17.44
CA ASP A 145 -3.15 -22.52 -17.38
C ASP A 145 -2.14 -23.67 -17.16
N PRO A 146 -2.14 -24.36 -15.99
CA PRO A 146 -1.20 -25.43 -15.69
C PRO A 146 -1.40 -26.67 -16.56
N THR A 147 -2.51 -26.78 -17.28
CA THR A 147 -2.76 -27.89 -18.21
C THR A 147 -2.16 -27.62 -19.60
N GLN A 148 -1.90 -26.36 -19.95
CA GLN A 148 -1.26 -25.97 -21.21
C GLN A 148 0.24 -25.74 -21.05
N PHE A 149 0.66 -25.18 -19.91
CA PHE A 149 2.04 -24.80 -19.68
C PHE A 149 2.61 -25.51 -18.43
N THR A 150 3.76 -26.14 -18.58
CA THR A 150 4.52 -26.70 -17.48
C THR A 150 5.62 -25.71 -17.09
N ILE A 151 5.28 -24.74 -16.25
CA ILE A 151 6.19 -23.71 -15.73
C ILE A 151 6.47 -24.03 -14.25
N LYS A 152 7.73 -24.31 -13.92
CA LYS A 152 8.19 -24.65 -12.56
C LYS A 152 9.24 -23.68 -12.05
N THR A 153 9.94 -23.00 -12.95
CA THR A 153 11.00 -22.05 -12.67
C THR A 153 10.80 -20.80 -13.51
N PRO A 154 11.34 -19.64 -13.12
CA PRO A 154 11.24 -18.41 -13.92
C PRO A 154 11.73 -18.57 -15.36
N THR A 155 12.75 -19.38 -15.60
CA THR A 155 13.28 -19.63 -16.97
C THR A 155 12.33 -20.42 -17.86
N ASP A 156 11.39 -21.17 -17.29
CA ASP A 156 10.39 -21.92 -18.06
C ASP A 156 9.39 -20.96 -18.74
N ILE A 157 9.23 -19.74 -18.23
CA ILE A 157 8.39 -18.70 -18.83
C ILE A 157 8.88 -18.38 -20.25
N ALA A 158 10.17 -18.09 -20.42
CA ALA A 158 10.75 -17.87 -21.73
C ALA A 158 10.68 -19.11 -22.61
N ALA A 159 10.91 -20.29 -22.03
CA ALA A 159 10.87 -21.57 -22.74
C ALA A 159 9.45 -21.93 -23.25
N SER A 160 8.40 -21.48 -22.57
CA SER A 160 7.00 -21.72 -22.94
C SER A 160 6.65 -21.18 -24.34
N GLY A 161 7.30 -20.08 -24.73
CA GLY A 161 7.00 -19.36 -25.98
C GLY A 161 5.66 -18.64 -26.00
N ALA A 162 4.89 -18.68 -24.90
CA ALA A 162 3.61 -18.02 -24.81
C ALA A 162 3.76 -16.51 -24.72
N SER A 163 2.80 -15.77 -25.27
CA SER A 163 2.70 -14.32 -25.08
C SER A 163 2.32 -14.03 -23.63
N PHE A 164 2.95 -13.05 -23.02
CA PHE A 164 2.61 -12.51 -21.70
C PHE A 164 1.88 -11.18 -21.88
N VAL A 165 0.58 -11.18 -21.61
CA VAL A 165 -0.28 -10.01 -21.71
C VAL A 165 -0.26 -9.23 -20.38
N HIS A 166 0.17 -7.96 -20.44
CA HIS A 166 0.40 -7.13 -19.26
C HIS A 166 0.10 -5.65 -19.54
N PHE A 167 -0.02 -4.81 -18.51
CA PHE A 167 -0.08 -3.37 -18.66
C PHE A 167 1.25 -2.81 -19.19
N PRO A 168 1.21 -1.73 -19.99
CA PRO A 168 2.43 -1.09 -20.47
C PRO A 168 3.20 -0.41 -19.35
N GLY A 169 4.54 -0.35 -19.50
CA GLY A 169 5.42 0.48 -18.66
C GLY A 169 5.84 -0.11 -17.32
N LEU A 170 5.49 -1.36 -17.05
CA LEU A 170 5.81 -2.04 -15.79
C LEU A 170 7.30 -2.40 -15.68
N SER A 171 7.95 -1.94 -14.63
CA SER A 171 9.40 -2.11 -14.39
C SER A 171 9.81 -3.59 -14.25
N TYR A 172 8.96 -4.46 -13.71
CA TYR A 172 9.28 -5.88 -13.61
C TYR A 172 9.31 -6.62 -14.96
N ILE A 173 8.70 -6.08 -16.02
CA ILE A 173 8.82 -6.62 -17.37
C ILE A 173 10.26 -6.42 -17.90
N ASP A 174 10.80 -5.21 -17.72
CA ASP A 174 12.19 -4.90 -18.06
C ASP A 174 13.17 -5.82 -17.30
N PHE A 175 12.92 -6.03 -16.00
CA PHE A 175 13.65 -6.98 -15.18
C PHE A 175 13.56 -8.41 -15.70
N MET A 176 12.37 -8.92 -16.03
CA MET A 176 12.19 -10.28 -16.55
C MET A 176 12.93 -10.48 -17.87
N ILE A 177 12.95 -9.47 -18.73
CA ILE A 177 13.68 -9.50 -19.99
C ILE A 177 15.18 -9.52 -19.75
N ASP A 178 15.69 -8.66 -18.84
CA ASP A 178 17.10 -8.63 -18.46
C ASP A 178 17.60 -9.97 -17.89
N LYS A 179 16.78 -10.62 -17.02
CA LYS A 179 17.08 -11.93 -16.46
C LYS A 179 16.90 -13.10 -17.44
N GLY A 180 16.36 -12.84 -18.64
CA GLY A 180 16.03 -13.90 -19.58
C GLY A 180 14.85 -14.78 -19.19
N TYR A 181 14.03 -14.32 -18.25
CA TYR A 181 12.78 -14.99 -17.86
C TYR A 181 11.66 -14.76 -18.87
N LEU A 182 11.72 -13.66 -19.60
CA LEU A 182 10.81 -13.31 -20.67
C LEU A 182 11.61 -12.88 -21.90
N ARG A 183 11.25 -13.38 -23.08
CA ARG A 183 11.81 -12.84 -24.31
C ARG A 183 11.05 -11.58 -24.77
N PRO A 184 11.70 -10.58 -25.37
CA PRO A 184 11.04 -9.35 -25.81
C PRO A 184 9.81 -9.59 -26.68
N GLU A 185 9.84 -10.60 -27.57
CA GLU A 185 8.73 -10.95 -28.46
C GLU A 185 7.54 -11.61 -27.76
N GLN A 186 7.68 -12.04 -26.50
CA GLN A 186 6.59 -12.58 -25.67
C GLN A 186 5.83 -11.47 -24.92
N SER A 187 6.43 -10.28 -24.77
CA SER A 187 5.81 -9.14 -24.08
C SER A 187 4.69 -8.54 -24.94
N ASP A 188 3.48 -8.54 -24.41
CA ASP A 188 2.29 -7.97 -25.04
C ASP A 188 1.64 -6.94 -24.09
N PRO A 189 1.92 -5.62 -24.28
CA PRO A 189 1.45 -4.58 -23.37
C PRO A 189 -0.01 -4.17 -23.64
N SER A 190 -0.87 -5.10 -24.01
CA SER A 190 -2.28 -4.85 -24.37
C SER A 190 -3.28 -5.15 -23.25
N TYR A 191 -2.84 -5.54 -22.06
CA TYR A 191 -3.74 -5.77 -20.93
C TYR A 191 -4.43 -4.47 -20.50
N ASN A 192 -5.71 -4.56 -20.23
CA ASN A 192 -6.54 -3.43 -19.82
C ASN A 192 -7.36 -3.70 -18.54
N GLY A 193 -7.02 -4.77 -17.80
CA GLY A 193 -7.75 -5.20 -16.61
C GLY A 193 -8.96 -6.11 -16.88
N SER A 194 -9.25 -6.41 -18.15
CA SER A 194 -10.36 -7.29 -18.55
C SER A 194 -9.89 -8.74 -18.72
N ASP A 195 -10.75 -9.69 -18.36
CA ASP A 195 -10.60 -11.12 -18.60
C ASP A 195 -10.81 -11.54 -20.08
N ALA A 196 -11.34 -10.64 -20.89
CA ALA A 196 -11.77 -10.94 -22.26
C ALA A 196 -10.68 -11.58 -23.14
N THR A 197 -9.42 -11.11 -23.02
CA THR A 197 -8.31 -11.66 -23.79
C THR A 197 -8.01 -13.10 -23.35
N TRP A 198 -7.93 -13.36 -22.05
CA TRP A 198 -7.73 -14.71 -21.51
C TRP A 198 -8.84 -15.67 -21.93
N VAL A 199 -10.11 -15.27 -21.75
CA VAL A 199 -11.29 -16.07 -22.11
C VAL A 199 -11.28 -16.39 -23.59
N SER A 200 -11.06 -15.39 -24.46
CA SER A 200 -11.02 -15.58 -25.93
C SER A 200 -9.88 -16.49 -26.40
N LYS A 201 -8.79 -16.53 -25.65
CA LYS A 201 -7.62 -17.38 -25.93
C LYS A 201 -7.70 -18.74 -25.23
N GLY A 202 -8.70 -18.97 -24.38
CA GLY A 202 -8.85 -20.23 -23.63
C GLY A 202 -7.62 -20.57 -22.80
N GLY A 203 -6.99 -19.58 -22.15
CA GLY A 203 -5.80 -19.74 -21.34
C GLY A 203 -4.51 -20.07 -22.09
N SER A 204 -4.45 -19.92 -23.43
CA SER A 204 -3.23 -20.20 -24.23
C SER A 204 -2.21 -19.06 -24.23
N ILE A 205 -2.27 -18.18 -23.23
CA ILE A 205 -1.37 -17.05 -22.98
C ILE A 205 -0.94 -17.06 -21.52
N LEU A 206 0.08 -16.27 -21.19
CA LEU A 206 0.35 -15.84 -19.83
C LEU A 206 -0.30 -14.48 -19.60
N GLN A 207 -0.76 -14.18 -18.39
CA GLN A 207 -1.41 -12.90 -18.12
C GLN A 207 -0.99 -12.35 -16.78
N GLN A 208 -0.85 -11.02 -16.73
CA GLN A 208 -0.70 -10.27 -15.50
C GLN A 208 -2.00 -10.29 -14.69
N GLY A 209 -1.87 -10.18 -13.38
CA GLY A 209 -2.96 -9.93 -12.45
C GLY A 209 -2.42 -9.59 -11.07
N PHE A 210 -3.33 -9.40 -10.14
CA PHE A 210 -3.04 -9.35 -8.70
C PHE A 210 -3.49 -10.66 -8.06
N ALA A 211 -2.58 -11.33 -7.37
CA ALA A 211 -2.86 -12.66 -6.81
C ALA A 211 -4.05 -12.66 -5.84
N THR A 212 -4.31 -11.55 -5.17
CA THR A 212 -5.43 -11.32 -4.26
C THR A 212 -6.80 -11.25 -4.93
N ASN A 213 -6.85 -11.07 -6.25
CA ASN A 213 -8.09 -10.91 -7.03
C ASN A 213 -8.24 -11.99 -8.12
N GLU A 214 -7.33 -11.99 -9.11
CA GLU A 214 -7.50 -12.80 -10.32
C GLU A 214 -7.52 -14.29 -10.02
N ILE A 215 -6.73 -14.80 -9.09
CA ILE A 215 -6.72 -16.24 -8.79
C ILE A 215 -8.11 -16.71 -8.44
N TYR A 216 -8.77 -16.06 -7.47
CA TYR A 216 -10.13 -16.42 -7.09
C TYR A 216 -11.11 -16.31 -8.26
N LYS A 217 -11.06 -15.20 -9.01
CA LYS A 217 -11.97 -14.96 -10.14
C LYS A 217 -11.86 -16.02 -11.22
N TYR A 218 -10.66 -16.40 -11.63
CA TYR A 218 -10.45 -17.40 -12.68
C TYR A 218 -10.76 -18.81 -12.23
N GLU A 219 -10.60 -19.10 -10.95
CA GLU A 219 -10.89 -20.42 -10.38
C GLU A 219 -12.36 -20.61 -9.97
N ASN A 220 -13.13 -19.52 -9.82
CA ASN A 220 -14.49 -19.61 -9.30
C ASN A 220 -15.55 -18.91 -10.15
N ASP A 221 -15.26 -17.77 -10.78
CA ASP A 221 -16.28 -16.88 -11.37
C ASP A 221 -16.21 -16.83 -12.90
N ILE A 222 -15.02 -16.81 -13.48
CA ILE A 222 -14.82 -16.57 -14.92
C ILE A 222 -14.92 -17.90 -15.67
N LEU A 223 -15.85 -17.97 -16.65
CA LEU A 223 -16.06 -19.16 -17.48
C LEU A 223 -15.10 -19.15 -18.67
N TRP A 224 -13.87 -19.60 -18.48
CA TRP A 224 -12.80 -19.49 -19.48
C TRP A 224 -12.35 -20.82 -20.10
N LYS A 225 -12.64 -21.95 -19.45
CA LYS A 225 -12.20 -23.27 -19.91
C LYS A 225 -13.40 -24.18 -20.10
N ASP A 226 -13.71 -24.53 -21.33
CA ASP A 226 -14.87 -25.37 -21.68
C ASP A 226 -16.21 -24.88 -21.08
N GLY A 227 -16.34 -23.56 -20.89
CA GLY A 227 -17.53 -22.93 -20.33
C GLY A 227 -17.63 -23.03 -18.80
N ALA A 228 -16.52 -23.30 -18.10
CA ALA A 228 -16.42 -23.34 -16.64
C ALA A 228 -15.19 -22.57 -16.15
N PRO A 229 -15.13 -22.19 -14.85
CA PRO A 229 -13.91 -21.80 -14.20
C PRO A 229 -12.93 -22.96 -14.11
N ALA A 230 -11.63 -22.68 -13.97
CA ALA A 230 -10.62 -23.72 -13.80
C ALA A 230 -9.40 -23.18 -13.08
N ASP A 231 -8.62 -24.09 -12.49
CA ASP A 231 -7.41 -23.78 -11.75
C ASP A 231 -6.39 -23.04 -12.65
N VAL A 232 -5.73 -22.06 -12.06
CA VAL A 232 -4.59 -21.35 -12.62
C VAL A 232 -3.35 -21.58 -11.76
N SER A 233 -2.18 -21.44 -12.35
CA SER A 233 -0.91 -21.37 -11.62
C SER A 233 -0.27 -20.02 -11.83
N PHE A 234 0.58 -19.59 -10.89
CA PHE A 234 1.19 -18.26 -10.96
C PHE A 234 2.54 -18.21 -10.25
N PHE A 235 3.30 -17.16 -10.57
CA PHE A 235 4.36 -16.61 -9.72
C PHE A 235 4.01 -15.17 -9.40
N THR A 236 4.18 -14.76 -8.15
CA THR A 236 4.25 -13.33 -7.83
C THR A 236 5.54 -12.74 -8.37
N VAL A 237 5.58 -11.44 -8.61
CA VAL A 237 6.81 -10.78 -9.08
C VAL A 237 7.93 -10.85 -8.04
N SER A 238 7.59 -10.89 -6.75
CA SER A 238 8.55 -11.14 -5.67
C SER A 238 9.16 -12.55 -5.76
N GLU A 239 8.37 -13.59 -6.07
CA GLU A 239 8.87 -14.96 -6.29
C GLU A 239 9.78 -15.06 -7.51
N LEU A 240 9.66 -14.14 -8.47
CA LEU A 240 10.58 -14.00 -9.59
C LEU A 240 11.88 -13.28 -9.22
N GLY A 241 11.97 -12.71 -8.02
CA GLY A 241 13.13 -11.97 -7.53
C GLY A 241 13.04 -10.46 -7.77
N PHE A 242 11.87 -9.94 -8.09
CA PHE A 242 11.59 -8.51 -8.17
C PHE A 242 10.90 -8.05 -6.89
N ASP A 243 11.70 -7.77 -5.87
CA ASP A 243 11.20 -7.44 -4.54
C ASP A 243 10.94 -5.93 -4.40
N ASN A 244 9.73 -5.51 -4.79
CA ASN A 244 9.28 -4.13 -4.84
C ASN A 244 8.30 -3.81 -3.70
N TYR A 245 8.20 -2.53 -3.33
CA TYR A 245 7.03 -1.98 -2.67
C TYR A 245 6.08 -1.47 -3.76
N PRO A 246 5.00 -2.19 -4.08
CA PRO A 246 4.19 -1.93 -5.29
C PRO A 246 3.34 -0.68 -5.17
N ALA A 247 2.94 -0.37 -3.94
CA ALA A 247 2.05 0.73 -3.61
C ALA A 247 2.59 1.47 -2.38
N THR A 248 2.95 2.72 -2.55
CA THR A 248 3.40 3.58 -1.46
C THR A 248 2.59 4.87 -1.44
N ILE A 249 2.39 5.44 -0.27
CA ILE A 249 1.85 6.79 -0.17
C ILE A 249 2.95 7.76 -0.60
N THR A 250 2.77 8.33 -1.76
CA THR A 250 3.74 9.22 -2.42
C THR A 250 3.18 10.63 -2.55
N MET A 251 4.07 11.63 -2.47
CA MET A 251 3.76 13.05 -2.58
C MET A 251 4.80 13.79 -3.43
N LEU A 252 4.48 15.03 -3.82
CA LEU A 252 5.53 15.98 -4.22
C LEU A 252 6.41 16.31 -3.02
N LYS A 253 7.74 16.36 -3.21
CA LYS A 253 8.72 16.75 -2.15
C LYS A 253 8.39 18.12 -1.55
N SER A 254 7.97 19.09 -2.37
CA SER A 254 7.56 20.41 -1.91
C SER A 254 6.31 20.35 -1.01
N ARG A 255 5.35 19.50 -1.37
CA ARG A 255 4.13 19.33 -0.58
C ARG A 255 4.40 18.60 0.73
N ALA A 256 5.27 17.59 0.72
CA ALA A 256 5.72 16.94 1.94
C ALA A 256 6.42 17.91 2.90
N THR A 257 7.26 18.80 2.37
CA THR A 257 7.90 19.86 3.18
C THR A 257 6.88 20.84 3.76
N GLU A 258 5.90 21.28 2.97
CA GLU A 258 4.83 22.17 3.43
C GLU A 258 3.99 21.56 4.55
N LEU A 259 3.70 20.26 4.44
CA LEU A 259 2.87 19.52 5.38
C LEU A 259 3.67 18.77 6.46
N ASP A 260 4.96 19.03 6.63
CA ASP A 260 5.85 18.29 7.53
C ASP A 260 5.24 18.04 8.93
N ALA A 261 4.77 19.11 9.59
CA ALA A 261 4.16 19.01 10.91
C ALA A 261 2.84 18.19 10.93
N CYS A 262 2.07 18.25 9.83
CA CYS A 262 0.88 17.44 9.64
C CYS A 262 1.25 15.97 9.45
N LEU A 263 2.21 15.68 8.56
CA LEU A 263 2.60 14.31 8.20
C LEU A 263 3.16 13.53 9.39
N LYS A 264 3.91 14.18 10.28
CA LYS A 264 4.42 13.56 11.53
C LYS A 264 3.30 13.07 12.46
N LEU A 265 2.11 13.64 12.37
CA LEU A 265 0.93 13.21 13.11
C LEU A 265 0.02 12.29 12.29
N LEU A 266 -0.13 12.58 11.01
CA LEU A 266 -1.07 11.90 10.12
C LEU A 266 -0.59 10.51 9.71
N VAL A 267 0.67 10.35 9.30
CA VAL A 267 1.18 9.08 8.80
C VAL A 267 1.03 7.94 9.83
N PRO A 268 1.37 8.12 11.12
CA PRO A 268 1.08 7.10 12.13
C PRO A 268 -0.41 6.75 12.24
N LYS A 269 -1.31 7.72 12.01
CA LYS A 269 -2.76 7.48 12.01
C LYS A 269 -3.24 6.74 10.77
N MET A 270 -2.65 7.03 9.61
CA MET A 270 -2.90 6.26 8.39
C MET A 270 -2.45 4.80 8.57
N GLN A 271 -1.32 4.58 9.22
CA GLN A 271 -0.83 3.22 9.50
C GLN A 271 -1.69 2.51 10.56
N GLN A 272 -2.21 3.24 11.56
CA GLN A 272 -3.20 2.67 12.48
C GLN A 272 -4.47 2.23 11.73
N ALA A 273 -4.91 3.00 10.73
CA ALA A 273 -6.07 2.62 9.93
C ALA A 273 -5.82 1.32 9.13
N TRP A 274 -4.59 1.09 8.65
CA TRP A 274 -4.21 -0.18 8.05
C TRP A 274 -4.27 -1.34 9.04
N VAL A 275 -3.71 -1.18 10.24
CA VAL A 275 -3.76 -2.21 11.30
C VAL A 275 -5.20 -2.52 11.67
N ASP A 276 -6.02 -1.49 11.91
CA ASP A 276 -7.44 -1.65 12.26
C ASP A 276 -8.24 -2.32 11.14
N PHE A 277 -7.90 -2.05 9.86
CA PHE A 277 -8.49 -2.73 8.72
C PHE A 277 -8.19 -4.23 8.74
N TYR A 278 -6.93 -4.63 8.96
CA TYR A 278 -6.58 -6.05 9.05
C TYR A 278 -7.21 -6.75 10.26
N ASP A 279 -7.35 -6.05 11.39
CA ASP A 279 -7.98 -6.60 12.58
C ASP A 279 -9.49 -6.83 12.39
N ASN A 280 -10.16 -6.00 11.61
CA ASN A 280 -11.60 -6.11 11.32
C ASN A 280 -11.93 -5.60 9.91
N PRO A 281 -11.62 -6.38 8.85
CA PRO A 281 -11.75 -5.93 7.47
C PRO A 281 -13.20 -5.82 6.98
N THR A 282 -14.13 -6.64 7.53
CA THR A 282 -15.49 -6.80 7.00
C THR A 282 -16.24 -5.49 6.75
N PRO A 283 -16.28 -4.51 7.66
CA PRO A 283 -17.04 -3.27 7.40
C PRO A 283 -16.54 -2.49 6.18
N ILE A 284 -15.24 -2.55 5.91
CA ILE A 284 -14.63 -1.84 4.78
C ILE A 284 -14.75 -2.66 3.49
N THR A 285 -14.52 -3.97 3.54
CA THR A 285 -14.67 -4.83 2.36
C THR A 285 -16.11 -4.87 1.86
N ASP A 286 -17.11 -4.92 2.76
CA ASP A 286 -18.52 -4.82 2.39
C ASP A 286 -18.81 -3.46 1.73
N ARG A 287 -18.28 -2.37 2.32
CA ARG A 287 -18.46 -1.03 1.72
C ARG A 287 -17.77 -0.89 0.37
N MET A 288 -16.60 -1.50 0.16
CA MET A 288 -15.92 -1.50 -1.14
C MET A 288 -16.72 -2.23 -2.23
N ILE A 289 -17.42 -3.31 -1.87
CA ILE A 289 -18.35 -3.99 -2.80
C ILE A 289 -19.44 -3.00 -3.24
N GLU A 290 -20.10 -2.35 -2.28
CA GLU A 290 -21.14 -1.35 -2.56
C GLU A 290 -20.63 -0.18 -3.40
N ILE A 291 -19.43 0.37 -3.09
CA ILE A 291 -18.82 1.47 -3.85
C ILE A 291 -18.59 1.07 -5.30
N ASN A 292 -18.06 -0.13 -5.57
CA ASN A 292 -17.85 -0.62 -6.93
C ASN A 292 -19.18 -0.78 -7.69
N GLU A 293 -20.26 -1.24 -7.01
CA GLU A 293 -21.60 -1.29 -7.58
C GLU A 293 -22.14 0.12 -7.87
N GLU A 294 -21.95 1.09 -6.95
CA GLU A 294 -22.38 2.48 -7.14
C GLU A 294 -21.63 3.15 -8.31
N TYR A 295 -20.36 2.81 -8.53
CA TYR A 295 -19.59 3.32 -9.68
C TYR A 295 -20.11 2.76 -11.01
N ASP A 296 -20.77 1.59 -11.01
CA ASP A 296 -21.34 0.93 -12.21
C ASP A 296 -20.26 0.74 -13.30
N GLY A 297 -19.05 0.40 -12.87
CA GLY A 297 -17.90 0.10 -13.72
C GLY A 297 -17.78 -1.39 -14.04
N PHE A 298 -16.65 -1.77 -14.64
CA PHE A 298 -16.37 -3.17 -14.97
C PHE A 298 -15.78 -3.96 -13.79
N TRP A 299 -15.25 -3.27 -12.76
CA TRP A 299 -14.63 -3.91 -11.60
C TRP A 299 -15.67 -4.33 -10.58
N SER A 300 -15.61 -5.57 -10.16
CA SER A 300 -16.54 -6.14 -9.18
C SER A 300 -15.79 -6.94 -8.12
N LEU A 301 -16.30 -6.87 -6.92
CA LEU A 301 -15.84 -7.64 -5.76
C LEU A 301 -16.96 -8.51 -5.24
N SER A 302 -16.62 -9.55 -4.49
CA SER A 302 -17.56 -10.34 -3.68
C SER A 302 -16.96 -10.59 -2.29
N THR A 303 -17.80 -10.98 -1.36
CA THR A 303 -17.35 -11.35 0.00
C THR A 303 -16.37 -12.51 -0.06
N GLU A 304 -16.64 -13.51 -0.89
CA GLU A 304 -15.80 -14.69 -1.05
C GLU A 304 -14.43 -14.34 -1.65
N LEU A 305 -14.40 -13.46 -2.66
CA LEU A 305 -13.18 -12.96 -3.25
C LEU A 305 -12.35 -12.20 -2.21
N ASN A 306 -12.98 -11.30 -1.45
CA ASN A 306 -12.29 -10.55 -0.40
C ASN A 306 -11.72 -11.46 0.69
N LEU A 307 -12.44 -12.51 1.10
CA LEU A 307 -11.94 -13.49 2.06
C LEU A 307 -10.74 -14.28 1.53
N ALA A 308 -10.78 -14.71 0.28
CA ALA A 308 -9.66 -15.40 -0.36
C ALA A 308 -8.45 -14.47 -0.50
N GLY A 309 -8.66 -13.22 -0.89
CA GLY A 309 -7.61 -12.21 -0.98
C GLY A 309 -6.96 -11.91 0.37
N LEU A 310 -7.74 -11.74 1.44
CA LEU A 310 -7.24 -11.56 2.81
C LEU A 310 -6.37 -12.75 3.26
N GLN A 311 -6.80 -13.97 2.98
CA GLN A 311 -6.01 -15.16 3.27
C GLN A 311 -4.67 -15.14 2.52
N LEU A 312 -4.67 -14.76 1.25
CA LEU A 312 -3.45 -14.69 0.45
C LEU A 312 -2.50 -13.59 0.92
N LEU A 313 -3.04 -12.44 1.35
CA LEU A 313 -2.24 -11.36 1.96
C LEU A 313 -1.42 -11.86 3.16
N GLU A 314 -2.03 -12.74 3.99
CA GLU A 314 -1.35 -13.38 5.12
C GLU A 314 -0.34 -14.44 4.68
N GLU A 315 -0.76 -15.38 3.83
CA GLU A 315 0.06 -16.51 3.38
C GLU A 315 1.34 -16.07 2.66
N LYS A 316 1.26 -14.98 1.90
CA LYS A 316 2.38 -14.42 1.13
C LYS A 316 3.10 -13.28 1.85
N ASN A 317 2.74 -12.96 3.11
CA ASN A 317 3.29 -11.83 3.86
C ASN A 317 3.19 -10.48 3.14
N ILE A 318 2.17 -10.29 2.31
CA ILE A 318 1.99 -9.06 1.53
C ILE A 318 1.74 -7.87 2.45
N GLY A 319 0.96 -8.07 3.51
CA GLY A 319 0.69 -7.07 4.54
C GLY A 319 1.59 -7.16 5.77
N ALA A 320 2.86 -7.55 5.63
CA ALA A 320 3.76 -7.73 6.77
C ALA A 320 4.33 -6.41 7.33
N ASN A 321 4.75 -6.47 8.60
CA ASN A 321 5.53 -5.40 9.20
C ASN A 321 6.94 -5.32 8.57
N SER A 322 7.50 -4.13 8.63
CA SER A 322 8.92 -3.89 8.33
C SER A 322 9.83 -4.47 9.40
N PRO A 323 11.15 -4.60 9.14
CA PRO A 323 12.10 -5.16 10.11
C PRO A 323 12.16 -4.43 11.45
N ASP A 324 11.79 -3.15 11.49
CA ASP A 324 11.71 -2.34 12.72
C ASP A 324 10.44 -2.60 13.54
N GLY A 325 9.56 -3.47 13.06
CA GLY A 325 8.29 -3.83 13.70
C GLY A 325 7.12 -2.90 13.40
N THR A 326 7.32 -1.82 12.65
CA THR A 326 6.22 -0.94 12.20
C THR A 326 5.59 -1.46 10.91
N TYR A 327 4.34 -1.08 10.65
CA TYR A 327 3.70 -1.34 9.36
C TYR A 327 4.10 -0.30 8.28
N CYS A 328 4.73 0.79 8.67
CA CYS A 328 4.94 2.01 7.88
C CYS A 328 6.25 2.05 7.11
N SER A 329 7.36 1.70 7.76
CA SER A 329 8.69 2.03 7.28
C SER A 329 9.13 1.18 6.10
N PHE A 330 10.07 1.73 5.34
CA PHE A 330 10.75 1.03 4.26
C PHE A 330 12.00 0.34 4.81
N ASP A 331 12.29 -0.87 4.33
CA ASP A 331 13.59 -1.51 4.47
C ASP A 331 14.54 -0.90 3.42
N GLU A 332 15.55 -0.19 3.91
CA GLU A 332 16.54 0.49 3.06
C GLU A 332 17.34 -0.50 2.21
N THR A 333 17.61 -1.70 2.75
CA THR A 333 18.32 -2.76 2.02
C THR A 333 17.50 -3.24 0.84
N LYS A 334 16.21 -3.50 1.05
CA LYS A 334 15.29 -3.92 -0.02
C LYS A 334 15.21 -2.88 -1.14
N ILE A 335 15.13 -1.59 -0.81
CA ILE A 335 15.10 -0.52 -1.82
C ILE A 335 16.44 -0.41 -2.56
N GLN A 336 17.56 -0.56 -1.84
CA GLN A 336 18.89 -0.53 -2.48
C GLN A 336 19.07 -1.72 -3.43
N ASP A 337 18.68 -2.92 -3.02
CA ASP A 337 18.74 -4.13 -3.86
C ASP A 337 17.88 -3.98 -5.13
N LEU A 338 16.69 -3.40 -5.00
CA LEU A 338 15.81 -3.09 -6.14
C LEU A 338 16.47 -2.05 -7.08
N TYR A 339 17.07 -1.01 -6.51
CA TYR A 339 17.79 0.00 -7.29
C TYR A 339 18.97 -0.61 -8.05
N ASP A 340 19.76 -1.47 -7.41
CA ASP A 340 20.92 -2.14 -8.03
C ASP A 340 20.50 -3.06 -9.19
N ILE A 341 19.29 -3.60 -9.13
CA ILE A 341 18.67 -4.36 -10.23
C ILE A 341 18.25 -3.43 -11.38
N LEU A 342 17.56 -2.33 -11.07
CA LEU A 342 16.93 -1.47 -12.06
C LEU A 342 17.88 -0.49 -12.73
N GLN A 343 18.87 0.03 -11.99
CA GLN A 343 19.79 1.05 -12.49
C GLN A 343 20.51 0.65 -13.79
N PRO A 344 21.14 -0.53 -13.90
CA PRO A 344 21.80 -0.93 -15.15
C PRO A 344 20.81 -1.10 -16.32
N ILE A 345 19.60 -1.53 -16.04
CA ILE A 345 18.53 -1.69 -17.04
C ILE A 345 18.17 -0.32 -17.61
N TYR A 346 17.84 0.65 -16.74
CA TYR A 346 17.44 1.99 -17.18
C TYR A 346 18.56 2.75 -17.87
N VAL A 347 19.78 2.65 -17.37
CA VAL A 347 20.96 3.23 -18.04
C VAL A 347 21.12 2.67 -19.47
N SER A 348 20.93 1.34 -19.65
CA SER A 348 21.00 0.72 -20.98
C SER A 348 19.91 1.19 -21.93
N GLN A 349 18.76 1.59 -21.39
CA GLN A 349 17.60 2.14 -22.12
C GLN A 349 17.74 3.66 -22.35
N GLY A 350 18.76 4.30 -21.79
CA GLY A 350 18.96 5.76 -21.87
C GLY A 350 17.99 6.56 -21.00
N VAL A 351 17.43 5.93 -19.97
CA VAL A 351 16.59 6.58 -18.95
C VAL A 351 17.52 7.14 -17.87
N GLU A 352 17.43 8.44 -17.60
CA GLU A 352 18.16 9.08 -16.50
C GLU A 352 17.41 8.83 -15.19
N ILE A 353 18.12 8.33 -14.19
CA ILE A 353 17.63 8.15 -12.82
C ILE A 353 18.57 8.82 -11.84
N THR A 354 18.12 9.03 -10.59
CA THR A 354 18.97 9.57 -9.51
C THR A 354 20.16 8.64 -9.22
N ASP A 355 21.30 9.21 -8.82
CA ASP A 355 22.44 8.44 -8.28
C ASP A 355 22.25 8.12 -6.78
N ASP A 356 21.26 8.72 -6.12
CA ASP A 356 20.96 8.56 -4.71
C ASP A 356 19.52 8.08 -4.53
N VAL A 357 19.34 6.77 -4.38
CA VAL A 357 18.02 6.15 -4.19
C VAL A 357 17.33 6.58 -2.90
N SER A 358 18.08 7.02 -1.87
CA SER A 358 17.49 7.53 -0.63
C SER A 358 16.64 8.79 -0.86
N SER A 359 16.81 9.44 -2.01
CA SER A 359 16.06 10.62 -2.39
C SER A 359 14.60 10.34 -2.79
N VAL A 360 14.20 9.08 -3.04
CA VAL A 360 12.84 8.73 -3.49
C VAL A 360 11.92 8.28 -2.37
N TYR A 361 12.41 8.10 -1.14
CA TYR A 361 11.61 7.70 0.02
C TYR A 361 12.09 8.36 1.31
N THR A 362 11.29 8.27 2.37
CA THR A 362 11.69 8.68 3.73
C THR A 362 10.96 7.85 4.78
N ASN A 363 11.65 7.52 5.88
CA ASN A 363 11.09 6.92 7.09
C ASN A 363 10.78 7.95 8.18
N GLU A 364 10.98 9.25 7.91
CA GLU A 364 10.85 10.32 8.91
C GLU A 364 9.46 10.34 9.55
N TYR A 365 8.42 10.07 8.77
CA TYR A 365 7.04 10.13 9.23
C TYR A 365 6.53 8.84 9.88
N CYS A 366 7.32 7.79 9.87
CA CYS A 366 6.96 6.49 10.47
C CYS A 366 7.23 6.40 11.98
N GLN A 367 7.77 7.45 12.59
CA GLN A 367 8.02 7.47 14.05
C GLN A 367 6.70 7.37 14.82
N GLY A 368 6.60 6.34 15.69
CA GLY A 368 5.39 6.06 16.46
C GLY A 368 4.26 5.41 15.66
N ALA A 369 4.49 5.00 14.42
CA ALA A 369 3.57 4.18 13.67
C ALA A 369 3.41 2.81 14.33
N PRO A 370 2.20 2.22 14.32
CA PRO A 370 1.97 0.89 14.87
C PRO A 370 2.59 -0.18 13.99
N GLY A 371 2.81 -1.36 14.60
CA GLY A 371 2.94 -2.62 13.89
C GLY A 371 1.62 -3.38 13.91
N ARG A 372 1.51 -4.34 13.03
CA ARG A 372 0.41 -5.29 12.90
C ARG A 372 0.65 -6.53 13.78
#